data_157b50f4c1c233bf234c1c40608f1287
#
_entry.id   157b50f4c1c233bf234c1c40608f1287
#
_cell.length_a   1.000
_cell.length_b   1.000
_cell.length_c   1.000
_cell.angle_alpha   90.00
_cell.angle_beta   90.00
_cell.angle_gamma   90.00
#
_symmetry.space_group_name_H-M   'P 1'
#
loop_
_entity.id
_entity.type
_entity.pdbx_description
1 polymer ?
#
loop_
_entity_poly.entity_id
_entity_poly.type
_entity_poly.pdbx_seq_one_letter_code
_entity_poly.pdbx_strand_id
1 'polypeptide(L)'
;MTDTQLVARAQAGDLPAFEDLVKKYQREIYGLACRMVSDPEEAKDLAQQTFLQAFVHLRSFRQDAQFRTWIFRIAINQCYNFLKSRKRFGDPVDCDEVVLVGEDDTPEEELISQDERRRVYAALKKLPPKQQAVLTLKVDQGLSYQEISEVLGGTPGAARVNYCQALKTLKKYLRSEEDEVAMHPSPALATRVSRR
;
A
#
# COMPACT_ATOMS: atom_id res chain seq x y z
N MET A 1 15.87 -14.61 -14.53
CA MET A 1 15.15 -14.25 -15.78
C MET A 1 14.57 -12.86 -15.64
N THR A 2 14.48 -12.08 -16.74
CA THR A 2 13.82 -10.75 -16.72
C THR A 2 12.30 -10.91 -16.78
N ASP A 3 11.57 -9.88 -16.33
CA ASP A 3 10.10 -9.88 -16.39
C ASP A 3 9.58 -10.05 -17.82
N THR A 4 10.22 -9.41 -18.77
CA THR A 4 9.87 -9.55 -20.21
C THR A 4 9.94 -10.99 -20.67
N GLN A 5 10.96 -11.74 -20.25
CA GLN A 5 11.10 -13.15 -20.60
C GLN A 5 10.05 -14.02 -19.92
N LEU A 6 9.78 -13.79 -18.62
CA LEU A 6 8.74 -14.51 -17.89
C LEU A 6 7.35 -14.25 -18.48
N VAL A 7 7.05 -12.99 -18.79
CA VAL A 7 5.78 -12.61 -19.42
C VAL A 7 5.60 -13.27 -20.77
N ALA A 8 6.60 -13.24 -21.65
CA ALA A 8 6.52 -13.86 -22.97
C ALA A 8 6.26 -15.37 -22.88
N ARG A 9 6.93 -16.07 -21.97
CA ARG A 9 6.71 -17.51 -21.71
C ARG A 9 5.31 -17.77 -21.16
N ALA A 10 4.89 -17.00 -20.18
CA ALA A 10 3.56 -17.15 -19.58
C ALA A 10 2.43 -16.85 -20.60
N GLN A 11 2.62 -15.88 -21.51
CA GLN A 11 1.70 -15.61 -22.62
C GLN A 11 1.62 -16.80 -23.61
N ALA A 12 2.72 -17.54 -23.76
CA ALA A 12 2.77 -18.77 -24.57
C ALA A 12 2.17 -20.00 -23.85
N GLY A 13 1.67 -19.85 -22.61
CA GLY A 13 1.04 -20.92 -21.84
C GLY A 13 1.94 -21.62 -20.83
N ASP A 14 3.14 -21.11 -20.59
CA ASP A 14 4.07 -21.63 -19.58
C ASP A 14 3.63 -21.17 -18.17
N LEU A 15 2.85 -22.01 -17.48
CA LEU A 15 2.35 -21.74 -16.13
C LEU A 15 3.48 -21.51 -15.10
N PRO A 16 4.55 -22.30 -15.04
CA PRO A 16 5.71 -22.04 -14.19
C PRO A 16 6.28 -20.62 -14.34
N ALA A 17 6.31 -20.07 -15.55
CA ALA A 17 6.78 -18.70 -15.77
C ALA A 17 5.84 -17.66 -15.12
N PHE A 18 4.54 -17.91 -15.10
CA PHE A 18 3.60 -17.05 -14.37
C PHE A 18 3.74 -17.21 -12.85
N GLU A 19 3.94 -18.42 -12.35
CA GLU A 19 4.22 -18.66 -10.94
C GLU A 19 5.46 -17.90 -10.45
N ASP A 20 6.50 -17.83 -11.27
CA ASP A 20 7.71 -17.06 -10.96
C ASP A 20 7.41 -15.55 -10.87
N LEU A 21 6.51 -15.02 -11.73
CA LEU A 21 6.02 -13.64 -11.60
C LEU A 21 5.22 -13.44 -10.31
N VAL A 22 4.35 -14.40 -9.96
CA VAL A 22 3.60 -14.34 -8.69
C VAL A 22 4.56 -14.31 -7.50
N LYS A 23 5.51 -15.24 -7.42
CA LYS A 23 6.51 -15.30 -6.34
C LYS A 23 7.29 -14.00 -6.20
N LYS A 24 7.63 -13.39 -7.35
CA LYS A 24 8.38 -12.13 -7.37
C LYS A 24 7.59 -10.95 -6.82
N TYR A 25 6.29 -10.85 -7.13
CA TYR A 25 5.50 -9.66 -6.85
C TYR A 25 4.50 -9.82 -5.69
N GLN A 26 4.25 -11.04 -5.19
CA GLN A 26 3.22 -11.28 -4.17
C GLN A 26 3.41 -10.45 -2.90
N ARG A 27 4.66 -10.27 -2.45
CA ARG A 27 4.96 -9.49 -1.24
C ARG A 27 4.67 -8.00 -1.46
N GLU A 28 5.09 -7.45 -2.61
CA GLU A 28 4.86 -6.05 -2.96
C GLU A 28 3.36 -5.74 -3.12
N ILE A 29 2.60 -6.64 -3.78
CA ILE A 29 1.16 -6.48 -4.00
C ILE A 29 0.39 -6.62 -2.68
N TYR A 30 0.74 -7.60 -1.84
CA TYR A 30 0.12 -7.75 -0.53
C TYR A 30 0.40 -6.54 0.37
N GLY A 31 1.66 -6.07 0.44
CA GLY A 31 2.04 -4.87 1.19
C GLY A 31 1.30 -3.62 0.70
N LEU A 32 1.14 -3.45 -0.62
CA LEU A 32 0.33 -2.38 -1.20
C LEU A 32 -1.14 -2.47 -0.73
N ALA A 33 -1.74 -3.67 -0.80
CA ALA A 33 -3.11 -3.88 -0.38
C ALA A 33 -3.29 -3.58 1.11
N CYS A 34 -2.41 -4.06 2.00
CA CYS A 34 -2.45 -3.77 3.44
C CYS A 34 -2.38 -2.26 3.76
N ARG A 35 -1.67 -1.48 2.94
CA ARG A 35 -1.64 -0.02 3.12
C ARG A 35 -2.90 0.66 2.61
N MET A 36 -3.60 0.06 1.65
CA MET A 36 -4.83 0.62 1.07
C MET A 36 -6.09 0.23 1.86
N VAL A 37 -6.13 -0.99 2.41
CA VAL A 37 -7.25 -1.50 3.21
C VAL A 37 -6.81 -1.79 4.64
N SER A 38 -7.77 -1.86 5.57
CA SER A 38 -7.44 -1.97 6.99
C SER A 38 -7.29 -3.40 7.46
N ASP A 39 -7.98 -4.33 6.81
CA ASP A 39 -8.06 -5.73 7.20
C ASP A 39 -7.03 -6.56 6.41
N PRO A 40 -6.16 -7.35 7.09
CA PRO A 40 -5.18 -8.20 6.43
C PRO A 40 -5.78 -9.31 5.59
N GLU A 41 -6.90 -9.89 5.99
CA GLU A 41 -7.56 -10.94 5.21
C GLU A 41 -8.14 -10.33 3.92
N GLU A 42 -8.76 -9.15 4.01
CA GLU A 42 -9.18 -8.40 2.82
C GLU A 42 -8.00 -8.04 1.92
N ALA A 43 -6.87 -7.63 2.49
CA ALA A 43 -5.65 -7.34 1.73
C ALA A 43 -5.12 -8.58 1.01
N LYS A 44 -5.16 -9.75 1.66
CA LYS A 44 -4.76 -11.03 1.08
C LYS A 44 -5.68 -11.45 -0.07
N ASP A 45 -6.99 -11.29 0.11
CA ASP A 45 -7.97 -11.58 -0.93
C ASP A 45 -7.79 -10.66 -2.15
N LEU A 46 -7.56 -9.37 -1.91
CA LEU A 46 -7.29 -8.39 -2.97
C LEU A 46 -5.99 -8.71 -3.71
N ALA A 47 -4.96 -9.16 -3.01
CA ALA A 47 -3.72 -9.61 -3.63
C ALA A 47 -3.94 -10.84 -4.51
N GLN A 48 -4.68 -11.85 -4.02
CA GLN A 48 -5.05 -13.03 -4.81
C GLN A 48 -5.88 -12.65 -6.04
N GLN A 49 -6.91 -11.82 -5.88
CA GLN A 49 -7.74 -11.32 -6.98
C GLN A 49 -6.90 -10.55 -8.01
N THR A 50 -5.89 -9.80 -7.57
CA THR A 50 -4.96 -9.09 -8.46
C THR A 50 -4.24 -10.08 -9.38
N PHE A 51 -3.69 -11.17 -8.85
CA PHE A 51 -3.00 -12.17 -9.66
C PHE A 51 -3.94 -12.97 -10.56
N LEU A 52 -5.15 -13.28 -10.10
CA LEU A 52 -6.19 -13.89 -10.94
C LEU A 52 -6.54 -13.00 -12.14
N GLN A 53 -6.78 -11.70 -11.90
CA GLN A 53 -7.02 -10.74 -12.97
C GLN A 53 -5.81 -10.58 -13.89
N ALA A 54 -4.60 -10.54 -13.33
CA ALA A 54 -3.38 -10.52 -14.12
C ALA A 54 -3.28 -11.75 -15.03
N PHE A 55 -3.55 -12.95 -14.55
CA PHE A 55 -3.54 -14.18 -15.32
C PHE A 55 -4.53 -14.16 -16.49
N VAL A 56 -5.78 -13.77 -16.20
CA VAL A 56 -6.86 -13.66 -17.21
C VAL A 56 -6.50 -12.67 -18.31
N HIS A 57 -5.90 -11.53 -17.94
CA HIS A 57 -5.58 -10.47 -18.89
C HIS A 57 -4.16 -10.51 -19.46
N LEU A 58 -3.33 -11.49 -19.04
CA LEU A 58 -1.93 -11.56 -19.44
C LEU A 58 -1.75 -11.63 -20.94
N ARG A 59 -2.61 -12.40 -21.64
CA ARG A 59 -2.55 -12.55 -23.11
C ARG A 59 -2.76 -11.24 -23.87
N SER A 60 -3.50 -10.29 -23.26
CA SER A 60 -3.76 -8.97 -23.84
C SER A 60 -2.74 -7.91 -23.43
N PHE A 61 -1.80 -8.25 -22.53
CA PHE A 61 -0.75 -7.34 -22.11
C PHE A 61 0.26 -7.13 -23.23
N ARG A 62 0.33 -5.87 -23.75
CA ARG A 62 1.11 -5.54 -24.97
C ARG A 62 2.58 -5.24 -24.71
N GLN A 63 3.04 -5.28 -23.45
CA GLN A 63 4.41 -4.90 -23.04
C GLN A 63 4.79 -3.43 -23.38
N ASP A 64 3.80 -2.56 -23.63
CA ASP A 64 4.02 -1.11 -23.82
C ASP A 64 4.41 -0.42 -22.51
N ALA A 65 4.15 -1.07 -21.38
CA ALA A 65 4.58 -0.68 -20.03
C ALA A 65 5.34 -1.84 -19.38
N GLN A 66 6.06 -1.55 -18.30
CA GLN A 66 6.67 -2.60 -17.49
C GLN A 66 5.59 -3.47 -16.83
N PHE A 67 5.83 -4.78 -16.73
CA PHE A 67 4.90 -5.70 -16.05
C PHE A 67 4.61 -5.25 -14.62
N ARG A 68 5.62 -4.74 -13.90
CA ARG A 68 5.48 -4.19 -12.56
C ARG A 68 4.44 -3.06 -12.50
N THR A 69 4.52 -2.08 -13.37
CA THR A 69 3.56 -0.96 -13.44
C THR A 69 2.15 -1.46 -13.76
N TRP A 70 2.04 -2.43 -14.67
CA TRP A 70 0.76 -3.01 -15.07
C TRP A 70 0.09 -3.78 -13.92
N ILE A 71 0.83 -4.61 -13.16
CA ILE A 71 0.24 -5.37 -12.05
C ILE A 71 -0.13 -4.47 -10.88
N PHE A 72 0.65 -3.40 -10.59
CA PHE A 72 0.27 -2.39 -9.61
C PHE A 72 -1.01 -1.65 -10.00
N ARG A 73 -1.20 -1.36 -11.28
CA ARG A 73 -2.46 -0.77 -11.78
C ARG A 73 -3.66 -1.68 -11.50
N ILE A 74 -3.52 -2.99 -11.70
CA ILE A 74 -4.57 -3.96 -11.37
C ILE A 74 -4.85 -3.92 -9.87
N ALA A 75 -3.82 -4.01 -9.03
CA ALA A 75 -3.94 -4.02 -7.57
C ALA A 75 -4.64 -2.76 -7.04
N ILE A 76 -4.22 -1.57 -7.48
CA ILE A 76 -4.84 -0.30 -7.07
C ILE A 76 -6.32 -0.24 -7.48
N ASN A 77 -6.66 -0.71 -8.69
CA ASN A 77 -8.05 -0.73 -9.14
C ASN A 77 -8.91 -1.67 -8.28
N GLN A 78 -8.37 -2.83 -7.87
CA GLN A 78 -9.05 -3.74 -6.93
C GLN A 78 -9.28 -3.06 -5.58
N CYS A 79 -8.26 -2.43 -5.01
CA CYS A 79 -8.38 -1.68 -3.77
C CYS A 79 -9.41 -0.55 -3.85
N TYR A 80 -9.42 0.24 -4.94
CA TYR A 80 -10.40 1.31 -5.12
C TYR A 80 -11.82 0.79 -5.24
N ASN A 81 -12.04 -0.30 -5.98
CA ASN A 81 -13.35 -0.92 -6.12
C ASN A 81 -13.86 -1.41 -4.76
N PHE A 82 -13.00 -2.05 -3.99
CA PHE A 82 -13.28 -2.51 -2.64
C PHE A 82 -13.67 -1.34 -1.72
N LEU A 83 -12.84 -0.30 -1.62
CA LEU A 83 -13.12 0.88 -0.79
C LEU A 83 -14.42 1.60 -1.21
N LYS A 84 -14.71 1.63 -2.51
CA LYS A 84 -15.95 2.21 -3.03
C LYS A 84 -17.18 1.37 -2.66
N SER A 85 -17.08 0.04 -2.67
CA SER A 85 -18.17 -0.85 -2.25
C SER A 85 -18.47 -0.69 -0.77
N ARG A 86 -17.46 -0.69 0.11
CA ARG A 86 -17.64 -0.48 1.57
C ARG A 86 -18.32 0.85 1.88
N LYS A 87 -17.92 1.95 1.24
CA LYS A 87 -18.60 3.23 1.39
C LYS A 87 -20.08 3.18 1.01
N ARG A 88 -20.46 2.37 0.03
CA ARG A 88 -21.86 2.25 -0.43
C ARG A 88 -22.71 1.49 0.57
N PHE A 89 -22.13 0.51 1.28
CA PHE A 89 -22.84 -0.31 2.27
C PHE A 89 -22.84 0.30 3.67
N GLY A 90 -22.25 1.48 3.87
CA GLY A 90 -22.27 2.23 5.14
C GLY A 90 -21.43 1.60 6.24
N ASP A 91 -20.53 0.67 5.91
CA ASP A 91 -19.59 0.12 6.88
C ASP A 91 -18.63 1.22 7.34
N PRO A 92 -18.59 1.56 8.65
CA PRO A 92 -17.56 2.44 9.16
C PRO A 92 -16.21 1.76 8.89
N VAL A 93 -15.28 2.53 8.34
CA VAL A 93 -13.90 2.08 8.23
C VAL A 93 -13.33 2.17 9.64
N ASP A 94 -13.54 1.12 10.45
CA ASP A 94 -12.91 1.02 11.75
C ASP A 94 -11.40 0.90 11.56
N CYS A 95 -10.71 1.94 12.04
CA CYS A 95 -9.25 2.06 11.92
C CYS A 95 -8.51 1.43 13.11
N ASP A 96 -9.19 0.65 13.96
CA ASP A 96 -8.65 0.30 15.27
C ASP A 96 -7.67 -0.89 15.27
N GLU A 97 -7.61 -1.67 14.20
CA GLU A 97 -6.63 -2.75 14.10
C GLU A 97 -5.60 -2.49 13.00
N VAL A 98 -4.55 -1.77 13.37
CA VAL A 98 -3.39 -1.58 12.49
C VAL A 98 -2.53 -2.84 12.54
N VAL A 99 -2.75 -3.75 11.60
CA VAL A 99 -1.84 -4.87 11.42
C VAL A 99 -0.57 -4.36 10.75
N LEU A 100 0.49 -4.37 11.54
CA LEU A 100 1.83 -4.19 11.02
C LEU A 100 2.16 -5.44 10.20
N VAL A 101 2.15 -5.32 8.89
CA VAL A 101 2.75 -6.35 8.03
C VAL A 101 4.24 -6.29 8.31
N GLY A 102 4.73 -7.24 9.09
CA GLY A 102 6.16 -7.40 9.34
C GLY A 102 6.82 -7.68 7.99
N GLU A 103 7.49 -6.69 7.45
CA GLU A 103 8.64 -6.95 6.61
C GLU A 103 9.68 -7.56 7.54
N ASP A 104 10.45 -8.55 7.09
CA ASP A 104 11.63 -8.98 7.82
C ASP A 104 12.42 -7.70 8.11
N ASP A 105 12.48 -7.33 9.39
CA ASP A 105 13.02 -6.05 9.83
C ASP A 105 14.46 -5.96 9.33
N THR A 106 14.72 -4.98 8.48
CA THR A 106 16.12 -4.64 8.20
C THR A 106 16.69 -4.00 9.46
N PRO A 107 17.99 -4.19 9.78
CA PRO A 107 18.60 -3.66 11.00
C PRO A 107 18.45 -2.14 11.19
N GLU A 108 18.15 -1.41 10.10
CA GLU A 108 17.92 0.03 10.13
C GLU A 108 16.47 0.41 10.57
N GLU A 109 15.54 -0.54 10.51
CA GLU A 109 14.14 -0.32 10.89
C GLU A 109 13.86 -0.57 12.39
N GLU A 110 14.79 -1.18 13.12
CA GLU A 110 14.72 -1.34 14.58
C GLU A 110 14.66 -0.02 15.36
N LEU A 111 15.01 1.12 14.72
CA LEU A 111 15.04 2.43 15.37
C LEU A 111 13.65 3.07 15.48
N ILE A 112 12.64 2.59 14.74
CA ILE A 112 11.27 3.11 14.82
C ILE A 112 10.45 2.22 15.73
N SER A 113 9.93 2.77 16.83
CA SER A 113 9.09 2.01 17.75
C SER A 113 7.83 1.48 17.05
N GLN A 114 7.33 0.31 17.49
CA GLN A 114 6.08 -0.25 16.95
C GLN A 114 4.91 0.75 17.07
N ASP A 115 4.91 1.56 18.13
CA ASP A 115 3.89 2.58 18.34
C ASP A 115 3.97 3.71 17.32
N GLU A 116 5.18 4.15 16.93
CA GLU A 116 5.36 5.14 15.88
C GLU A 116 4.92 4.60 14.51
N ARG A 117 5.24 3.33 14.20
CA ARG A 117 4.76 2.66 12.99
C ARG A 117 3.22 2.64 12.96
N ARG A 118 2.57 2.22 14.05
CA ARG A 118 1.10 2.21 14.17
C ARG A 118 0.50 3.59 13.92
N ARG A 119 1.07 4.64 14.51
CA ARG A 119 0.62 6.03 14.33
C ARG A 119 0.73 6.48 12.87
N VAL A 120 1.85 6.19 12.23
CA VAL A 120 2.03 6.51 10.80
C VAL A 120 1.00 5.78 9.93
N TYR A 121 0.78 4.48 10.15
CA TYR A 121 -0.22 3.71 9.41
C TYR A 121 -1.65 4.22 9.65
N ALA A 122 -2.01 4.54 10.89
CA ALA A 122 -3.31 5.13 11.20
C ALA A 122 -3.51 6.48 10.50
N ALA A 123 -2.49 7.32 10.46
CA ALA A 123 -2.52 8.59 9.76
C ALA A 123 -2.61 8.40 8.22
N LEU A 124 -1.94 7.39 7.66
CA LEU A 124 -2.05 7.03 6.24
C LEU A 124 -3.48 6.67 5.84
N LYS A 125 -4.19 5.91 6.67
CA LYS A 125 -5.58 5.50 6.43
C LYS A 125 -6.58 6.66 6.43
N LYS A 126 -6.25 7.77 7.09
CA LYS A 126 -7.05 9.01 7.06
C LYS A 126 -6.89 9.80 5.76
N LEU A 127 -5.91 9.46 4.92
CA LEU A 127 -5.71 10.12 3.63
C LEU A 127 -6.81 9.74 2.62
N PRO A 128 -7.17 10.67 1.70
CA PRO A 128 -7.96 10.30 0.53
C PRO A 128 -7.30 9.16 -0.24
N PRO A 129 -8.05 8.16 -0.76
CA PRO A 129 -7.47 6.96 -1.37
C PRO A 129 -6.44 7.24 -2.46
N LYS A 130 -6.63 8.31 -3.25
CA LYS A 130 -5.67 8.69 -4.29
C LYS A 130 -4.34 9.21 -3.72
N GLN A 131 -4.39 9.96 -2.62
CA GLN A 131 -3.19 10.45 -1.94
C GLN A 131 -2.46 9.30 -1.25
N GLN A 132 -3.19 8.39 -0.63
CA GLN A 132 -2.65 7.17 -0.01
C GLN A 132 -1.93 6.31 -1.05
N ALA A 133 -2.57 6.04 -2.21
CA ALA A 133 -1.97 5.28 -3.30
C ALA A 133 -0.68 5.92 -3.83
N VAL A 134 -0.69 7.24 -4.09
CA VAL A 134 0.51 7.95 -4.58
C VAL A 134 1.65 7.85 -3.57
N LEU A 135 1.35 8.02 -2.28
CA LEU A 135 2.36 7.97 -1.23
C LEU A 135 2.96 6.56 -1.11
N THR A 136 2.11 5.52 -1.07
CA THR A 136 2.54 4.11 -1.03
C THR A 136 3.40 3.75 -2.25
N LEU A 137 2.95 4.07 -3.46
CA LEU A 137 3.71 3.79 -4.69
C LEU A 137 5.04 4.53 -4.73
N LYS A 138 5.11 5.75 -4.18
CA LYS A 138 6.34 6.55 -4.19
C LYS A 138 7.33 6.11 -3.13
N VAL A 139 6.88 5.93 -1.88
CA VAL A 139 7.75 5.68 -0.72
C VAL A 139 8.09 4.20 -0.62
N ASP A 140 7.09 3.31 -0.64
CA ASP A 140 7.31 1.89 -0.40
C ASP A 140 7.78 1.14 -1.66
N GLN A 141 7.23 1.55 -2.82
CA GLN A 141 7.55 0.87 -4.08
C GLN A 141 8.64 1.58 -4.90
N GLY A 142 9.07 2.78 -4.49
CA GLY A 142 10.13 3.55 -5.14
C GLY A 142 9.81 4.02 -6.56
N LEU A 143 8.53 4.00 -6.99
CA LEU A 143 8.14 4.35 -8.35
C LEU A 143 8.42 5.82 -8.67
N SER A 144 8.82 6.09 -9.91
CA SER A 144 8.91 7.44 -10.46
C SER A 144 7.51 8.05 -10.63
N TYR A 145 7.41 9.39 -10.70
CA TYR A 145 6.12 10.04 -10.98
C TYR A 145 5.55 9.67 -12.35
N GLN A 146 6.40 9.30 -13.31
CA GLN A 146 5.98 8.76 -14.60
C GLN A 146 5.25 7.43 -14.41
N GLU A 147 5.87 6.46 -13.74
CA GLU A 147 5.28 5.15 -13.47
C GLU A 147 4.00 5.26 -12.61
N ILE A 148 4.00 6.15 -11.59
CA ILE A 148 2.80 6.41 -10.79
C ILE A 148 1.66 6.94 -11.67
N SER A 149 1.96 7.82 -12.63
CA SER A 149 0.94 8.31 -13.55
C SER A 149 0.39 7.23 -14.50
N GLU A 150 1.21 6.25 -14.85
CA GLU A 150 0.79 5.08 -15.61
C GLU A 150 -0.10 4.14 -14.76
N VAL A 151 0.24 3.94 -13.47
CA VAL A 151 -0.56 3.12 -12.54
C VAL A 151 -1.92 3.76 -12.25
N LEU A 152 -1.93 5.05 -11.88
CA LEU A 152 -3.15 5.73 -11.40
C LEU A 152 -3.96 6.42 -12.49
N GLY A 153 -3.41 6.52 -13.68
CA GLY A 153 -3.91 7.37 -14.74
C GLY A 153 -3.62 8.86 -14.48
N GLY A 154 -3.44 9.63 -15.53
CA GLY A 154 -3.22 11.07 -15.45
C GLY A 154 -1.82 11.49 -15.90
N THR A 155 -1.24 12.51 -15.26
CA THR A 155 0.07 13.06 -15.63
C THR A 155 1.07 12.95 -14.49
N PRO A 156 2.39 12.91 -14.78
CA PRO A 156 3.44 12.93 -13.75
C PRO A 156 3.36 14.16 -12.85
N GLY A 157 2.96 15.31 -13.40
CA GLY A 157 2.73 16.53 -12.63
C GLY A 157 1.61 16.39 -11.62
N ALA A 158 0.49 15.77 -12.01
CA ALA A 158 -0.63 15.47 -11.11
C ALA A 158 -0.22 14.48 -10.00
N ALA A 159 0.57 13.45 -10.33
CA ALA A 159 1.12 12.52 -9.35
C ALA A 159 1.99 13.26 -8.31
N ARG A 160 2.88 14.15 -8.76
CA ARG A 160 3.72 14.98 -7.88
C ARG A 160 2.90 15.89 -6.96
N VAL A 161 1.85 16.53 -7.49
CA VAL A 161 0.97 17.39 -6.69
C VAL A 161 0.25 16.57 -5.62
N ASN A 162 -0.33 15.41 -5.98
CA ASN A 162 -0.98 14.52 -5.02
C ASN A 162 -0.01 14.04 -3.94
N TYR A 163 1.25 13.71 -4.29
CA TYR A 163 2.27 13.34 -3.32
C TYR A 163 2.57 14.47 -2.33
N CYS A 164 2.79 15.71 -2.82
CA CYS A 164 3.02 16.85 -1.95
C CYS A 164 1.81 17.14 -1.02
N GLN A 165 0.60 16.98 -1.53
CA GLN A 165 -0.62 17.13 -0.73
C GLN A 165 -0.74 16.01 0.32
N ALA A 166 -0.44 14.75 -0.05
CA ALA A 166 -0.42 13.63 0.88
C ALA A 166 0.52 13.87 2.06
N LEU A 167 1.75 14.32 1.78
CA LEU A 167 2.74 14.65 2.83
C LEU A 167 2.26 15.77 3.76
N LYS A 168 1.66 16.84 3.21
CA LYS A 168 1.11 17.93 4.01
C LYS A 168 -0.02 17.45 4.92
N THR A 169 -0.91 16.64 4.39
CA THR A 169 -2.06 16.09 5.12
C THR A 169 -1.58 15.12 6.21
N LEU A 170 -0.66 14.22 5.87
CA LEU A 170 -0.06 13.28 6.82
C LEU A 170 0.62 14.01 7.98
N LYS A 171 1.43 15.03 7.68
CA LYS A 171 2.09 15.86 8.70
C LYS A 171 1.08 16.55 9.63
N LYS A 172 -0.07 16.98 9.09
CA LYS A 172 -1.14 17.57 9.90
C LYS A 172 -1.73 16.55 10.87
N TYR A 173 -2.01 15.33 10.41
CA TYR A 173 -2.57 14.26 11.27
C TYR A 173 -1.59 13.84 12.37
N LEU A 174 -0.32 13.64 12.03
CA LEU A 174 0.69 13.25 13.02
C LEU A 174 0.90 14.30 14.10
N ARG A 175 0.84 15.60 13.76
CA ARG A 175 0.93 16.69 14.75
C ARG A 175 -0.29 16.76 15.66
N SER A 176 -1.51 16.63 15.09
CA SER A 176 -2.73 16.66 15.92
C SER A 176 -2.78 15.51 16.91
N GLU A 177 -2.24 14.35 16.59
CA GLU A 177 -2.13 13.20 17.51
C GLU A 177 -1.08 13.45 18.61
N GLU A 178 0.02 14.14 18.31
CA GLU A 178 1.01 14.54 19.31
C GLU A 178 0.42 15.52 20.33
N ASP A 179 -0.36 16.48 19.87
CA ASP A 179 -1.04 17.46 20.75
C ASP A 179 -2.11 16.79 21.63
N GLU A 180 -2.87 15.80 21.12
CA GLU A 180 -3.84 15.03 21.90
C GLU A 180 -3.17 14.16 22.97
N VAL A 181 -2.08 13.47 22.63
CA VAL A 181 -1.30 12.64 23.59
C VAL A 181 -0.66 13.52 24.67
N ALA A 182 -0.20 14.72 24.31
CA ALA A 182 0.36 15.68 25.27
C ALA A 182 -0.69 16.25 26.23
N MET A 183 -1.95 16.40 25.78
CA MET A 183 -3.06 16.90 26.62
C MET A 183 -3.70 15.82 27.49
N HIS A 184 -3.62 14.55 27.11
CA HIS A 184 -4.14 13.39 27.84
C HIS A 184 -3.05 12.31 27.99
N PRO A 185 -2.05 12.49 28.90
CA PRO A 185 -1.06 11.46 29.13
C PRO A 185 -1.76 10.19 29.65
N SER A 186 -1.64 9.10 28.89
CA SER A 186 -2.21 7.80 29.24
C SER A 186 -1.70 7.36 30.62
N PRO A 187 -2.56 6.87 31.54
CA PRO A 187 -2.18 6.54 32.92
C PRO A 187 -1.09 5.46 33.06
N ALA A 188 -0.72 4.78 31.98
CA ALA A 188 0.32 3.75 31.98
C ALA A 188 1.75 4.29 32.17
N LEU A 189 2.02 5.59 31.96
CA LEU A 189 3.35 6.19 32.15
C LEU A 189 3.56 6.79 33.55
N ALA A 190 2.50 7.00 34.33
CA ALA A 190 2.58 7.59 35.68
C ALA A 190 3.17 6.64 36.74
N THR A 191 3.22 5.34 36.48
CA THR A 191 3.65 4.34 37.48
C THR A 191 5.18 4.09 37.51
N ARG A 192 5.95 4.71 36.62
CA ARG A 192 7.41 4.50 36.54
C ARG A 192 8.27 5.54 37.26
N VAL A 193 7.69 6.62 37.74
CA VAL A 193 8.46 7.72 38.39
C VAL A 193 8.43 7.65 39.94
N SER A 194 7.63 6.75 40.52
CA SER A 194 7.48 6.69 41.99
C SER A 194 8.26 5.58 42.71
N ARG A 195 9.34 5.08 42.10
CA ARG A 195 10.30 4.17 42.77
C ARG A 195 11.73 4.60 42.48
N ARG A 196 12.17 5.65 43.16
CA ARG A 196 13.53 5.89 43.59
C ARG A 196 13.52 6.64 44.94
#